data_53d14b4063704e7ac9fc8dcd2753a066
#
_entry.id   53d14b4063704e7ac9fc8dcd2753a066
#
_cell.length_a   1.000
_cell.length_b   1.000
_cell.length_c   1.000
_cell.angle_alpha   90.00
_cell.angle_beta   90.00
_cell.angle_gamma   90.00
#
_symmetry.space_group_name_H-M   'P 1'
#
loop_
_entity.id
_entity.type
_entity.pdbx_description
1 polymer ?
#
loop_
_entity_poly.entity_id
_entity_poly.type
_entity_poly.pdbx_seq_one_letter_code
_entity_poly.pdbx_strand_id
1 'polypeptide(L)'
;MPLVNVLVNGRAYTVACDEGEEEHLRELGQYLDKRVRELSATVGQVADSRLLLMAGLVIADELSDAMVKLEEREKELTALKSAHALATENLKNDDERAADALEFAASRLEAIAARLAPA
;
A
#
# COMPACT_ATOMS: atom_id res chain seq x y z
N MET A 1 -23.69 -23.34 9.04
CA MET A 1 -22.28 -22.94 9.07
C MET A 1 -21.41 -24.05 8.53
N PRO A 2 -20.72 -23.83 7.45
CA PRO A 2 -19.79 -24.84 6.93
C PRO A 2 -18.65 -25.10 7.93
N LEU A 3 -18.17 -26.33 7.92
CA LEU A 3 -17.04 -26.76 8.73
C LEU A 3 -15.85 -27.05 7.81
N VAL A 4 -14.70 -26.54 8.19
CA VAL A 4 -13.44 -26.72 7.46
C VAL A 4 -12.44 -27.44 8.34
N ASN A 5 -11.78 -28.44 7.79
CA ASN A 5 -10.66 -29.10 8.44
C ASN A 5 -9.37 -28.36 8.11
N VAL A 6 -8.68 -27.93 9.14
CA VAL A 6 -7.39 -27.25 9.03
C VAL A 6 -6.32 -28.13 9.64
N LEU A 7 -5.27 -28.41 8.89
CA LEU A 7 -4.15 -29.21 9.36
C LEU A 7 -3.03 -28.28 9.83
N VAL A 8 -2.72 -28.36 11.13
CA VAL A 8 -1.65 -27.56 11.74
C VAL A 8 -0.73 -28.48 12.53
N ASN A 9 0.53 -28.47 12.17
CA ASN A 9 1.59 -29.30 12.78
C ASN A 9 1.22 -30.79 12.87
N GLY A 10 0.62 -31.31 11.80
CA GLY A 10 0.22 -32.71 11.68
C GLY A 10 -1.10 -33.06 12.37
N ARG A 11 -1.77 -32.13 13.01
CA ARG A 11 -3.09 -32.32 13.64
C ARG A 11 -4.19 -31.64 12.87
N ALA A 12 -5.30 -32.31 12.70
CA ALA A 12 -6.50 -31.79 12.05
C ALA A 12 -7.41 -31.11 13.08
N TYR A 13 -7.81 -29.91 12.78
CA TYR A 13 -8.77 -29.13 13.57
C TYR A 13 -9.97 -28.80 12.71
N THR A 14 -11.17 -29.00 13.24
CA THR A 14 -12.40 -28.64 12.56
C THR A 14 -12.84 -27.25 13.05
N VAL A 15 -12.97 -26.32 12.14
CA VAL A 15 -13.33 -24.94 12.44
C VAL A 15 -14.55 -24.53 11.63
N ALA A 16 -15.49 -23.87 12.28
CA ALA A 16 -16.66 -23.30 11.61
C ALA A 16 -16.28 -21.97 10.96
N CYS A 17 -16.82 -21.70 9.79
CA CYS A 17 -16.64 -20.44 9.08
C CYS A 17 -17.95 -19.99 8.43
N ASP A 18 -17.97 -18.79 7.91
CA ASP A 18 -19.09 -18.28 7.14
C ASP A 18 -19.09 -18.87 5.72
N GLU A 19 -20.26 -18.89 5.09
CA GLU A 19 -20.38 -19.39 3.72
C GLU A 19 -19.52 -18.57 2.75
N GLY A 20 -18.74 -19.25 1.94
CA GLY A 20 -17.84 -18.62 0.97
C GLY A 20 -16.44 -18.32 1.51
N GLU A 21 -16.19 -18.52 2.82
CA GLU A 21 -14.88 -18.28 3.43
C GLU A 21 -14.03 -19.53 3.61
N GLU A 22 -14.49 -20.68 3.18
CA GLU A 22 -13.83 -21.98 3.38
C GLU A 22 -12.42 -21.99 2.80
N GLU A 23 -12.25 -21.53 1.57
CA GLU A 23 -10.95 -21.51 0.91
C GLU A 23 -9.99 -20.53 1.57
N HIS A 24 -10.48 -19.38 1.94
CA HIS A 24 -9.69 -18.39 2.66
C HIS A 24 -9.22 -18.94 4.02
N LEU A 25 -10.08 -19.62 4.73
CA LEU A 25 -9.72 -20.24 6.01
C LEU A 25 -8.66 -21.35 5.84
N ARG A 26 -8.72 -22.11 4.75
CA ARG A 26 -7.68 -23.09 4.43
C ARG A 26 -6.32 -22.43 4.17
N GLU A 27 -6.31 -21.34 3.44
CA GLU A 27 -5.10 -20.56 3.18
C GLU A 27 -4.50 -20.02 4.47
N LEU A 28 -5.33 -19.47 5.36
CA LEU A 28 -4.91 -19.00 6.67
C LEU A 28 -4.34 -20.14 7.51
N GLY A 29 -4.98 -21.31 7.45
CA GLY A 29 -4.50 -22.52 8.13
C GLY A 29 -3.14 -22.98 7.64
N GLN A 30 -2.89 -22.92 6.33
CA GLN A 30 -1.58 -23.23 5.76
C GLN A 30 -0.50 -22.25 6.21
N TYR A 31 -0.84 -20.99 6.30
CA TYR A 31 0.08 -19.95 6.81
C TYR A 31 0.42 -20.22 8.28
N LEU A 32 -0.58 -20.52 9.10
CA LEU A 32 -0.38 -20.86 10.50
C LEU A 32 0.46 -22.14 10.66
N ASP A 33 0.17 -23.17 9.88
CA ASP A 33 0.94 -24.43 9.88
C ASP A 33 2.42 -24.17 9.60
N LYS A 34 2.71 -23.36 8.63
CA LYS A 34 4.09 -22.98 8.27
C LYS A 34 4.79 -22.30 9.46
N ARG A 35 4.14 -21.37 10.11
CA ARG A 35 4.70 -20.65 11.27
C ARG A 35 4.92 -21.56 12.46
N VAL A 36 3.98 -22.45 12.72
CA VAL A 36 4.08 -23.45 13.80
C VAL A 36 5.26 -24.40 13.55
N ARG A 37 5.43 -24.86 12.32
CA ARG A 37 6.55 -25.74 11.94
C ARG A 37 7.91 -25.05 12.10
N GLU A 38 8.01 -23.81 11.69
CA GLU A 38 9.23 -23.00 11.86
C GLU A 38 9.59 -22.85 13.34
N LEU A 39 8.61 -22.56 14.18
CA LEU A 39 8.80 -22.44 15.61
C LEU A 39 9.17 -23.78 16.25
N SER A 40 8.51 -24.85 15.88
CA SER A 40 8.80 -26.20 16.37
C SER A 40 10.25 -26.61 16.09
N ALA A 41 10.78 -26.25 14.93
CA ALA A 41 12.16 -26.51 14.57
C ALA A 41 13.17 -25.73 15.44
N THR A 42 12.78 -24.56 15.92
CA THR A 42 13.65 -23.67 16.71
C THR A 42 13.55 -23.96 18.21
N VAL A 43 12.35 -24.18 18.72
CA VAL A 43 12.06 -24.29 20.17
C VAL A 43 12.18 -25.72 20.68
N GLY A 44 12.10 -26.72 19.78
CA GLY A 44 12.12 -28.13 20.15
C GLY A 44 10.75 -28.66 20.58
N GLN A 45 10.74 -29.63 21.47
CA GLN A 45 9.50 -30.26 21.93
C GLN A 45 8.77 -29.40 22.93
N VAL A 46 7.66 -28.83 22.50
CA VAL A 46 6.76 -28.02 23.31
C VAL A 46 5.33 -28.50 23.10
N ALA A 47 4.48 -28.39 24.10
CA ALA A 47 3.07 -28.73 23.98
C ALA A 47 2.39 -27.94 22.84
N ASP A 48 1.47 -28.61 22.13
CA ASP A 48 0.81 -27.99 20.96
C ASP A 48 0.08 -26.68 21.29
N SER A 49 -0.58 -26.62 22.44
CA SER A 49 -1.26 -25.38 22.87
C SER A 49 -0.28 -24.22 23.06
N ARG A 50 0.89 -24.48 23.62
CA ARG A 50 1.93 -23.47 23.80
C ARG A 50 2.54 -23.07 22.46
N LEU A 51 2.74 -24.03 21.58
CA LEU A 51 3.24 -23.78 20.23
C LEU A 51 2.27 -22.89 19.43
N LEU A 52 0.98 -23.17 19.51
CA LEU A 52 -0.06 -22.37 18.89
C LEU A 52 -0.10 -20.95 19.45
N LEU A 53 0.05 -20.80 20.77
CA LEU A 53 0.12 -19.49 21.41
C LEU A 53 1.33 -18.70 20.92
N MET A 54 2.50 -19.33 20.87
CA MET A 54 3.72 -18.70 20.38
C MET A 54 3.59 -18.28 18.90
N ALA A 55 3.03 -19.14 18.06
CA ALA A 55 2.77 -18.82 16.66
C ALA A 55 1.79 -17.66 16.52
N GLY A 56 0.74 -17.65 17.34
CA GLY A 56 -0.22 -16.55 17.39
C GLY A 56 0.44 -15.22 17.75
N LEU A 57 1.32 -15.22 18.74
CA LEU A 57 2.05 -14.03 19.17
C LEU A 57 3.02 -13.54 18.09
N VAL A 58 3.72 -14.45 17.40
CA VAL A 58 4.60 -14.08 16.27
C VAL A 58 3.80 -13.46 15.13
N ILE A 59 2.67 -14.05 14.77
CA ILE A 59 1.78 -13.51 13.72
C ILE A 59 1.22 -12.15 14.13
N ALA A 60 0.81 -11.99 15.38
CA ALA A 60 0.33 -10.72 15.90
C ALA A 60 1.42 -9.63 15.85
N ASP A 61 2.66 -9.99 16.16
CA ASP A 61 3.81 -9.09 16.07
C ASP A 61 4.08 -8.68 14.61
N GLU A 62 4.06 -9.64 13.69
CA GLU A 62 4.19 -9.35 12.26
C GLU A 62 3.07 -8.45 11.75
N LEU A 63 1.85 -8.67 12.22
CA LEU A 63 0.72 -7.80 11.87
C LEU A 63 0.92 -6.39 12.40
N SER A 64 1.38 -6.25 13.64
CA SER A 64 1.70 -4.96 14.23
C SER A 64 2.75 -4.20 13.41
N ASP A 65 3.83 -4.88 13.03
CA ASP A 65 4.87 -4.30 12.18
C ASP A 65 4.34 -3.90 10.81
N ALA A 66 3.50 -4.73 10.21
CA ALA A 66 2.88 -4.44 8.92
C ALA A 66 1.95 -3.22 8.99
N MET A 67 1.21 -3.07 10.09
CA MET A 67 0.33 -1.91 10.30
C MET A 67 1.13 -0.62 10.43
N VAL A 68 2.26 -0.65 11.14
CA VAL A 68 3.17 0.50 11.25
C VAL A 68 3.73 0.89 9.89
N LYS A 69 4.20 -0.09 9.13
CA LYS A 69 4.71 0.13 7.76
C LYS A 69 3.63 0.69 6.84
N LEU A 70 2.40 0.20 6.95
CA LEU A 70 1.27 0.68 6.16
C LEU A 70 0.99 2.15 6.48
N GLU A 71 0.99 2.52 7.74
CA GLU A 71 0.80 3.91 8.17
C GLU A 71 1.90 4.82 7.63
N GLU A 72 3.15 4.39 7.70
CA GLU A 72 4.29 5.13 7.14
C GLU A 72 4.15 5.30 5.62
N ARG A 73 3.75 4.24 4.90
CA ARG A 73 3.52 4.30 3.46
C ARG A 73 2.36 5.23 3.09
N GLU A 74 1.30 5.24 3.86
CA GLU A 74 0.18 6.16 3.66
C GLU A 74 0.62 7.62 3.83
N LYS A 75 1.45 7.91 4.83
CA LYS A 75 2.02 9.24 5.02
C LYS A 75 2.94 9.65 3.86
N GLU A 76 3.81 8.76 3.42
CA GLU A 76 4.67 8.99 2.25
C GLU A 76 3.84 9.24 0.99
N LEU A 77 2.80 8.45 0.77
CA LEU A 77 1.91 8.58 -0.38
C LEU A 77 1.18 9.92 -0.36
N THR A 78 0.67 10.34 0.80
CA THR A 78 0.00 11.63 0.96
C THR A 78 0.97 12.78 0.69
N ALA A 79 2.19 12.72 1.22
CA ALA A 79 3.23 13.71 0.98
C ALA A 79 3.62 13.78 -0.50
N LEU A 80 3.77 12.63 -1.15
CA LEU A 80 4.09 12.56 -2.58
C LEU A 80 2.99 13.11 -3.46
N LYS A 81 1.73 12.81 -3.15
CA LYS A 81 0.57 13.37 -3.87
C LYS A 81 0.50 14.88 -3.73
N SER A 82 0.76 15.42 -2.53
CA SER A 82 0.79 16.86 -2.29
C SER A 82 1.92 17.54 -3.06
N ALA A 83 3.11 16.96 -3.06
CA ALA A 83 4.25 17.45 -3.82
C ALA A 83 3.99 17.42 -5.33
N HIS A 84 3.37 16.35 -5.82
CA HIS A 84 3.00 16.22 -7.23
C HIS A 84 1.97 17.27 -7.64
N ALA A 85 0.95 17.50 -6.82
CA ALA A 85 -0.08 18.52 -7.09
C ALA A 85 0.54 19.92 -7.15
N LEU A 86 1.46 20.23 -6.22
CA LEU A 86 2.17 21.50 -6.18
C LEU A 86 3.08 21.68 -7.42
N ALA A 87 3.83 20.65 -7.80
CA ALA A 87 4.67 20.66 -8.97
C ALA A 87 3.85 20.85 -10.27
N THR A 88 2.70 20.19 -10.37
CA THR A 88 1.78 20.33 -11.50
C THR A 88 1.23 21.75 -11.59
N GLU A 89 0.85 22.34 -10.47
CA GLU A 89 0.36 23.72 -10.41
C GLU A 89 1.45 24.71 -10.78
N ASN A 90 2.66 24.53 -10.29
CA ASN A 90 3.80 25.37 -10.65
C ASN A 90 4.12 25.31 -12.15
N LEU A 91 4.09 24.12 -12.74
CA LEU A 91 4.27 23.97 -14.20
C LEU A 91 3.18 24.71 -14.98
N LYS A 92 1.93 24.60 -14.57
CA LYS A 92 0.82 25.32 -15.18
C LYS A 92 1.00 26.83 -15.08
N ASN A 93 1.40 27.34 -13.92
CA ASN A 93 1.65 28.75 -13.70
C ASN A 93 2.83 29.25 -14.56
N ASP A 94 3.89 28.48 -14.67
CA ASP A 94 5.03 28.80 -15.53
C ASP A 94 4.64 28.84 -17.00
N ASP A 95 3.84 27.91 -17.48
CA ASP A 95 3.31 27.90 -18.85
C ASP A 95 2.42 29.10 -19.12
N GLU A 96 1.54 29.47 -18.21
CA GLU A 96 0.68 30.66 -18.31
C GLU A 96 1.54 31.94 -18.39
N ARG A 97 2.57 32.05 -17.57
CA ARG A 97 3.49 33.20 -17.56
C ARG A 97 4.29 33.28 -18.85
N ALA A 98 4.74 32.15 -19.38
CA ALA A 98 5.43 32.09 -20.66
C ALA A 98 4.49 32.49 -21.81
N ALA A 99 3.25 32.01 -21.82
CA ALA A 99 2.24 32.37 -22.81
C ALA A 99 1.94 33.89 -22.77
N ASP A 100 1.74 34.44 -21.56
CA ASP A 100 1.51 35.88 -21.37
C ASP A 100 2.68 36.73 -21.85
N ALA A 101 3.90 36.30 -21.57
CA ALA A 101 5.12 36.97 -22.05
C ALA A 101 5.23 36.98 -23.59
N LEU A 102 4.91 35.85 -24.22
CA LEU A 102 4.89 35.72 -25.68
C LEU A 102 3.82 36.61 -26.31
N GLU A 103 2.62 36.62 -25.73
CA GLU A 103 1.51 37.48 -26.19
C GLU A 103 1.85 38.95 -26.05
N PHE A 104 2.47 39.37 -24.96
CA PHE A 104 2.94 40.71 -24.76
C PHE A 104 4.00 41.12 -25.79
N ALA A 105 4.97 40.24 -26.06
CA ALA A 105 6.00 40.49 -27.07
C ALA A 105 5.42 40.61 -28.48
N ALA A 106 4.48 39.71 -28.83
CA ALA A 106 3.79 39.74 -30.11
C ALA A 106 2.99 41.04 -30.27
N SER A 107 2.30 41.48 -29.24
CA SER A 107 1.54 42.74 -29.25
C SER A 107 2.43 43.95 -29.46
N ARG A 108 3.62 43.98 -28.85
CA ARG A 108 4.60 45.06 -29.05
C ARG A 108 5.17 45.05 -30.46
N LEU A 109 5.45 43.88 -31.02
CA LEU A 109 5.92 43.77 -32.41
C LEU A 109 4.87 44.25 -33.40
N GLU A 110 3.61 43.91 -33.19
CA GLU A 110 2.51 44.42 -34.01
C GLU A 110 2.39 45.95 -33.95
N ALA A 111 2.53 46.53 -32.76
CA ALA A 111 2.50 47.97 -32.58
C ALA A 111 3.68 48.66 -33.29
N ILE A 112 4.87 48.10 -33.24
CA ILE A 112 6.05 48.59 -33.95
C ILE A 112 5.85 48.46 -35.45
N ALA A 113 5.35 47.34 -35.93
CA ALA A 113 5.06 47.11 -37.35
C ALA A 113 4.04 48.13 -37.89
N ALA A 114 3.01 48.43 -37.12
CA ALA A 114 2.03 49.44 -37.47
C ALA A 114 2.62 50.85 -37.60
N ARG A 115 3.60 51.20 -36.77
CA ARG A 115 4.33 52.48 -36.86
C ARG A 115 5.23 52.58 -38.08
N LEU A 116 5.75 51.45 -38.55
CA LEU A 116 6.63 51.37 -39.70
C LEU A 116 5.90 51.18 -41.03
N ALA A 117 4.59 50.90 -40.98
CA ALA A 117 3.80 50.72 -42.19
C ALA A 117 3.75 52.05 -43.01
N PRO A 118 3.95 51.98 -44.31
CA PRO A 118 3.82 53.16 -45.16
C PRO A 118 2.38 53.69 -45.15
N ALA A 119 2.25 55.00 -45.06
CA ALA A 119 0.97 55.66 -45.04
C ALA A 119 0.24 55.54 -46.38
#